data_07d7839184703f7ebb1e0cb922410450
#
_entry.id   07d7839184703f7ebb1e0cb922410450
#
_cell.length_a   1.000
_cell.length_b   1.000
_cell.length_c   1.000
_cell.angle_alpha   90.00
_cell.angle_beta   90.00
_cell.angle_gamma   90.00
#
_symmetry.space_group_name_H-M   'P 1'
#
loop_
_entity.id
_entity.type
_entity.pdbx_description
1 polymer ?
#
loop_
_entity_poly.entity_id
_entity_poly.type
_entity_poly.pdbx_seq_one_letter_code
_entity_poly.pdbx_strand_id
1 'polypeptide(L)' 'MTRRREKPVRFEIMRLDEVDGTAVDSTVVDAASVNGIVQQAAAIGQRLWIRPAETPVS' A
#
# COMPACT_ATOMS: atom_id res chain seq x y z
N MET A 1 -23.75 -3.07 -20.37
CA MET A 1 -23.34 -3.09 -19.81
C MET A 1 -22.64 -2.15 -19.43
N THR A 2 -22.65 -1.69 -18.71
CA THR A 2 -22.08 -0.74 -18.35
C THR A 2 -21.07 -0.98 -17.50
N ARG A 3 -20.16 -0.56 -17.44
CA ARG A 3 -19.30 -0.80 -16.69
C ARG A 3 -19.07 0.29 -15.95
N ARG A 4 -19.11 0.43 -14.91
CA ARG A 4 -18.97 1.45 -14.21
C ARG A 4 -17.63 1.76 -14.15
N ARG A 5 -17.18 2.75 -14.17
CA ARG A 5 -16.01 3.04 -14.07
C ARG A 5 -15.62 3.21 -12.79
N GLU A 6 -15.17 2.47 -12.08
CA GLU A 6 -14.79 2.64 -10.86
C GLU A 6 -13.39 3.05 -10.80
N LYS A 7 -13.01 3.97 -10.07
CA LYS A 7 -11.71 4.33 -9.93
C LYS A 7 -10.94 3.33 -9.24
N PRO A 8 -9.78 2.89 -9.59
CA PRO A 8 -9.00 1.89 -8.90
C PRO A 8 -8.56 2.47 -7.60
N VAL A 9 -8.69 1.72 -6.56
CA VAL A 9 -8.26 2.14 -5.25
C VAL A 9 -6.82 1.81 -5.10
N ARG A 10 -6.00 2.77 -4.74
CA ARG A 10 -4.59 2.53 -4.57
C ARG A 10 -4.16 2.84 -3.17
N PHE A 11 -3.12 2.18 -2.73
CA PHE A 11 -2.60 2.41 -1.40
C PHE A 11 -1.12 2.63 -1.48
N GLU A 12 -0.62 3.45 -0.58
CA GLU A 12 0.79 3.70 -0.51
C GLU A 12 1.34 2.87 0.63
N ILE A 13 2.31 2.03 0.35
CA ILE A 13 2.88 1.17 1.36
C ILE A 13 4.28 1.63 1.61
N MET A 14 4.57 1.98 2.87
CA MET A 14 5.90 2.41 3.23
C MET A 14 6.53 1.36 4.08
N ARG A 15 7.75 1.00 3.76
CA ARG A 15 8.47 0.03 4.57
C ARG A 15 9.20 0.79 5.64
N LEU A 16 9.07 0.34 6.86
CA LEU A 16 9.69 1.03 7.98
C LEU A 16 10.93 0.30 8.42
N ASP A 17 11.89 1.07 8.86
CA ASP A 17 13.12 0.51 9.36
C ASP A 17 12.85 -0.06 10.72
N GLU A 18 13.36 -1.22 11.00
CA GLU A 18 13.13 -1.82 12.27
C GLU A 18 13.82 -1.09 13.36
N VAL A 19 14.92 -0.45 13.11
CA VAL A 19 15.66 0.21 14.12
C VAL A 19 15.09 1.58 14.43
N ASP A 20 14.89 2.38 13.41
CA ASP A 20 14.39 3.70 13.60
C ASP A 20 12.93 3.86 13.50
N GLY A 21 12.27 3.01 12.82
CA GLY A 21 10.87 3.18 12.58
C GLY A 21 10.60 4.22 11.52
N THR A 22 11.61 4.63 10.77
CA THR A 22 11.39 5.61 9.74
C THR A 22 11.13 4.92 8.43
N ALA A 23 10.53 5.62 7.51
CA ALA A 23 10.20 5.03 6.23
C ALA A 23 11.44 4.89 5.39
N VAL A 24 11.69 3.70 4.91
CA VAL A 24 12.83 3.45 4.07
C VAL A 24 12.46 3.76 2.64
N ASP A 25 11.31 3.33 2.19
CA ASP A 25 10.88 3.65 0.86
C ASP A 25 9.38 3.50 0.82
N SER A 26 8.77 3.87 -0.27
CA SER A 26 7.35 3.75 -0.38
C SER A 26 7.01 3.32 -1.78
N THR A 27 5.89 2.66 -1.93
CA THR A 27 5.44 2.16 -3.20
C THR A 27 3.94 2.29 -3.26
N VAL A 28 3.42 2.65 -4.40
CA VAL A 28 1.99 2.77 -4.55
C VAL A 28 1.51 1.56 -5.34
N VAL A 29 0.55 0.84 -4.80
CA VAL A 29 0.03 -0.34 -5.45
C VAL A 29 -1.48 -0.32 -5.38
N ASP A 30 -2.14 -1.14 -6.15
CA ASP A 30 -3.58 -1.17 -6.09
C ASP A 30 -4.01 -2.06 -4.94
N ALA A 31 -5.29 -2.02 -4.64
CA ALA A 31 -5.82 -2.74 -3.50
C ALA A 31 -5.58 -4.23 -3.60
N ALA A 32 -5.62 -4.75 -4.80
CA ALA A 32 -5.45 -6.18 -4.96
C ALA A 32 -4.05 -6.62 -4.58
N SER A 33 -3.07 -5.76 -4.79
CA SER A 33 -1.71 -6.13 -4.48
C SER A 33 -1.38 -5.98 -3.02
N VAL A 34 -2.11 -5.15 -2.31
CA VAL A 34 -1.82 -4.89 -0.92
C VAL A 34 -1.84 -6.17 -0.11
N ASN A 35 -2.81 -7.03 -0.37
CA ASN A 35 -2.93 -8.24 0.39
C ASN A 35 -1.68 -9.08 0.27
N GLY A 36 -1.18 -9.28 -0.92
CA GLY A 36 0.00 -10.09 -1.10
C GLY A 36 1.22 -9.46 -0.46
N ILE A 37 1.33 -8.15 -0.53
CA ILE A 37 2.47 -7.47 0.05
C ILE A 37 2.42 -7.58 1.56
N VAL A 38 1.25 -7.43 2.13
CA VAL A 38 1.13 -7.54 3.56
C VAL A 38 1.47 -8.96 4.03
N GLN A 39 1.03 -9.94 3.29
CA GLN A 39 1.33 -11.29 3.68
C GLN A 39 2.80 -11.58 3.59
N GLN A 40 3.45 -11.09 2.57
CA GLN A 40 4.85 -11.29 2.47
C GLN A 40 5.59 -10.58 3.57
N ALA A 41 5.19 -9.36 3.90
CA ALA A 41 5.84 -8.61 4.95
C ALA A 41 5.66 -9.31 6.29
N ALA A 42 4.48 -9.88 6.51
CA ALA A 42 4.25 -10.56 7.76
C ALA A 42 5.12 -11.80 7.88
N ALA A 43 5.37 -12.45 6.76
CA ALA A 43 6.16 -13.67 6.80
C ALA A 43 7.59 -13.37 7.20
N ILE A 44 8.11 -12.21 6.89
CA ILE A 44 9.47 -11.89 7.23
C ILE A 44 9.56 -10.89 8.37
N GLY A 45 8.44 -10.55 8.95
CA GLY A 45 8.46 -9.63 10.07
C GLY A 45 8.73 -8.19 9.72
N GLN A 46 8.40 -7.81 8.50
CA GLN A 46 8.67 -6.47 8.06
C GLN A 46 7.56 -5.54 8.47
N ARG A 47 7.89 -4.36 8.98
CA ARG A 47 6.88 -3.43 9.37
C ARG A 47 6.49 -2.57 8.22
N LEU A 48 5.24 -2.38 8.02
CA LEU A 48 4.73 -1.58 6.92
C LEU A 48 3.73 -0.56 7.44
N TRP A 49 3.66 0.55 6.75
CA TRP A 49 2.65 1.54 7.04
C TRP A 49 1.87 1.68 5.76
N ILE A 50 0.59 1.41 5.79
CA ILE A 50 -0.24 1.46 4.62
C ILE A 50 -1.27 2.54 4.76
N ARG A 51 -1.41 3.37 3.77
CA ARG A 51 -2.40 4.41 3.83
C ARG A 51 -2.95 4.63 2.44
N PRO A 52 -4.11 5.22 2.31
CA PRO A 52 -4.71 5.44 1.01
C PRO A 52 -3.88 6.42 0.20
N ALA A 53 -3.64 6.05 -1.03
CA ALA A 53 -2.86 6.92 -1.87
C ALA A 53 -3.71 7.67 -2.84
N GLU A 54 -5.07 7.70 -2.61
CA GLU A 54 -5.92 8.32 -3.51
C GLU A 54 -5.72 9.74 -3.61
N THR A 55 -5.69 10.32 -4.70
CA THR A 55 -5.55 11.66 -4.87
C THR A 55 -6.78 12.35 -4.91
N PRO A 56 -6.97 13.29 -4.21
CA PRO A 56 -8.20 13.97 -4.17
C PRO A 56 -8.34 14.66 -5.43
N VAL A 57 -9.27 14.48 -6.04
CA VAL A 57 -9.48 15.05 -7.15
C VAL A 57 -10.07 16.17 -6.97
N SER A 58 -9.94 16.99 -7.22
CA SER A 58 -10.60 18.11 -7.02
C SER A 58 -11.42 18.46 -7.82
#